data_daf801a7c1304ccab11568e5103569c3
#
_entry.id   daf801a7c1304ccab11568e5103569c3
#
_cell.length_a   1.000
_cell.length_b   1.000
_cell.length_c   1.000
_cell.angle_alpha   90.00
_cell.angle_beta   90.00
_cell.angle_gamma   90.00
#
_symmetry.space_group_name_H-M   'P 1'
#
loop_
_entity.id
_entity.type
_entity.pdbx_description
1 polymer ?
#
loop_
_entity_poly.entity_id
_entity_poly.type
_entity_poly.pdbx_seq_one_letter_code
_entity_poly.pdbx_strand_id
1 'polypeptide(L)'
;NNSEIVKEEQAAHDEWLRWRKEFLAEQELPTEYSQLSDSQKTSVKAIYEMIMYLQDKYGIEFEYTGYVRPQILEDEYLTAIPKGGNEKTDTVTVTRQDDGTLTDDYPNVVVRPFYEQMITDYIEDYFGSDQFKVYATVSSSTMQSIIDNSESIKVNDIGTSTVIFIDNDICSKHEINQLTNSCLLYTSPSPRDSTSS
;
A
#
# COMPACT_ATOMS: atom_id res chain seq x y z
N ASN A 1 1.41 30.34 21.44
CA ASN A 1 0.68 31.59 21.58
C ASN A 1 -0.81 31.33 21.37
N ASN A 2 -1.70 31.71 22.31
CA ASN A 2 -3.13 31.34 22.28
C ASN A 2 -3.84 31.72 20.97
N SER A 3 -3.41 32.80 20.29
CA SER A 3 -4.00 33.26 19.04
C SER A 3 -3.57 32.40 17.82
N GLU A 4 -2.44 31.73 17.88
CA GLU A 4 -1.98 30.80 16.83
C GLU A 4 -2.73 29.48 16.93
N ILE A 5 -2.90 28.96 18.14
CA ILE A 5 -3.69 27.74 18.40
C ILE A 5 -5.12 27.88 17.88
N VAL A 6 -5.79 29.00 18.19
CA VAL A 6 -7.15 29.27 17.70
C VAL A 6 -7.23 29.34 16.17
N LYS A 7 -6.20 29.87 15.50
CA LYS A 7 -6.15 29.92 14.03
C LYS A 7 -5.93 28.55 13.42
N GLU A 8 -5.09 27.72 14.02
CA GLU A 8 -4.85 26.34 13.59
C GLU A 8 -6.10 25.47 13.76
N GLU A 9 -6.78 25.57 14.90
CA GLU A 9 -8.06 24.87 15.13
C GLU A 9 -9.14 25.30 14.13
N GLN A 10 -9.24 26.59 13.81
CA GLN A 10 -10.19 27.08 12.82
C GLN A 10 -9.84 26.60 11.41
N ALA A 11 -8.56 26.58 11.02
CA ALA A 11 -8.12 26.07 9.73
C ALA A 11 -8.43 24.57 9.58
N ALA A 12 -8.16 23.77 10.60
CA ALA A 12 -8.47 22.35 10.62
C ALA A 12 -9.99 22.08 10.53
N HIS A 13 -10.79 22.92 11.21
CA HIS A 13 -12.24 22.84 11.12
C HIS A 13 -12.76 23.17 9.72
N ASP A 14 -12.24 24.22 9.09
CA ASP A 14 -12.64 24.63 7.75
C ASP A 14 -12.22 23.58 6.69
N GLU A 15 -11.06 22.94 6.88
CA GLU A 15 -10.59 21.84 6.04
C GLU A 15 -11.52 20.61 6.16
N TRP A 16 -11.88 20.22 7.39
CA TRP A 16 -12.86 19.16 7.62
C TRP A 16 -14.19 19.43 6.92
N LEU A 17 -14.73 20.67 7.02
CA LEU A 17 -16.01 21.03 6.41
C LEU A 17 -15.96 20.94 4.88
N ARG A 18 -14.87 21.41 4.28
CA ARG A 18 -14.66 21.35 2.83
C ARG A 18 -14.54 19.90 2.37
N TRP A 19 -13.60 19.15 2.95
CA TRP A 19 -13.36 17.76 2.59
C TRP A 19 -14.64 16.92 2.72
N ARG A 20 -15.34 17.05 3.82
CA ARG A 20 -16.59 16.33 4.08
C ARG A 20 -17.63 16.58 3.01
N LYS A 21 -17.82 17.82 2.59
CA LYS A 21 -18.80 18.19 1.57
C LYS A 21 -18.45 17.56 0.22
N GLU A 22 -17.20 17.63 -0.17
CA GLU A 22 -16.67 17.04 -1.40
C GLU A 22 -16.81 15.51 -1.37
N PHE A 23 -16.35 14.87 -0.31
CA PHE A 23 -16.44 13.42 -0.11
C PHE A 23 -17.90 12.92 -0.16
N LEU A 24 -18.81 13.56 0.55
CA LEU A 24 -20.23 13.15 0.54
C LEU A 24 -20.83 13.27 -0.86
N ALA A 25 -20.48 14.31 -1.61
CA ALA A 25 -20.94 14.48 -2.99
C ALA A 25 -20.39 13.38 -3.90
N GLU A 26 -19.10 13.04 -3.79
CA GLU A 26 -18.47 11.95 -4.55
C GLU A 26 -19.07 10.58 -4.24
N GLN A 27 -19.49 10.36 -2.99
CA GLN A 27 -20.14 9.11 -2.57
C GLN A 27 -21.65 9.10 -2.81
N GLU A 28 -22.20 10.10 -3.50
CA GLU A 28 -23.63 10.24 -3.78
C GLU A 28 -24.50 10.25 -2.49
N LEU A 29 -23.94 10.72 -1.40
CA LEU A 29 -24.59 10.87 -0.10
C LEU A 29 -25.14 12.30 0.10
N PRO A 30 -26.13 12.49 0.99
CA PRO A 30 -26.58 13.84 1.35
C PRO A 30 -25.42 14.69 1.85
N THR A 31 -25.18 15.85 1.24
CA THR A 31 -24.09 16.77 1.63
C THR A 31 -24.38 17.50 2.95
N GLU A 32 -25.65 17.58 3.33
CA GLU A 32 -26.06 18.10 4.64
C GLU A 32 -25.82 17.05 5.71
N TYR A 33 -24.85 17.31 6.58
CA TYR A 33 -24.41 16.36 7.62
C TYR A 33 -25.53 15.94 8.58
N SER A 34 -26.52 16.82 8.81
CA SER A 34 -27.71 16.54 9.63
C SER A 34 -28.61 15.44 9.06
N GLN A 35 -28.54 15.19 7.76
CA GLN A 35 -29.34 14.18 7.07
C GLN A 35 -28.70 12.78 7.12
N LEU A 36 -27.46 12.70 7.53
CA LEU A 36 -26.78 11.42 7.69
C LEU A 36 -27.23 10.71 8.97
N SER A 37 -27.31 9.38 8.92
CA SER A 37 -27.48 8.55 10.10
C SER A 37 -26.25 8.64 11.02
N ASP A 38 -26.40 8.31 12.28
CA ASP A 38 -25.27 8.32 13.25
C ASP A 38 -24.14 7.37 12.81
N SER A 39 -24.50 6.23 12.23
CA SER A 39 -23.56 5.29 11.66
C SER A 39 -22.75 5.88 10.48
N GLN A 40 -23.41 6.60 9.57
CA GLN A 40 -22.74 7.30 8.47
C GLN A 40 -21.83 8.41 8.98
N LYS A 41 -22.29 9.18 9.96
CA LYS A 41 -21.47 10.23 10.60
C LYS A 41 -20.19 9.68 11.21
N THR A 42 -20.30 8.55 11.91
CA THR A 42 -19.14 7.87 12.51
C THR A 42 -18.18 7.40 11.42
N SER A 43 -18.68 6.76 10.36
CA SER A 43 -17.83 6.29 9.25
C SER A 43 -17.13 7.44 8.54
N VAL A 44 -17.82 8.54 8.23
CA VAL A 44 -17.24 9.70 7.55
C VAL A 44 -16.10 10.32 8.36
N LYS A 45 -16.25 10.38 9.70
CA LYS A 45 -15.16 10.85 10.57
C LYS A 45 -13.95 9.91 10.56
N ALA A 46 -14.18 8.60 10.65
CA ALA A 46 -13.11 7.62 10.62
C ALA A 46 -12.36 7.64 9.29
N ILE A 47 -13.08 7.74 8.16
CA ILE A 47 -12.48 7.86 6.83
C ILE A 47 -11.62 9.12 6.74
N TYR A 48 -12.13 10.27 7.19
CA TYR A 48 -11.35 11.52 7.21
C TYR A 48 -10.05 11.37 8.01
N GLU A 49 -10.16 10.84 9.23
CA GLU A 49 -9.01 10.64 10.12
C GLU A 49 -7.93 9.75 9.46
N MET A 50 -8.33 8.65 8.81
CA MET A 50 -7.41 7.74 8.14
C MET A 50 -6.79 8.32 6.87
N ILE A 51 -7.53 9.09 6.08
CA ILE A 51 -6.99 9.79 4.91
C ILE A 51 -6.00 10.88 5.34
N MET A 52 -6.36 11.69 6.35
CA MET A 52 -5.46 12.74 6.87
C MET A 52 -4.19 12.13 7.47
N TYR A 53 -4.30 11.00 8.19
CA TYR A 53 -3.14 10.27 8.67
C TYR A 53 -2.14 9.94 7.56
N LEU A 54 -2.62 9.43 6.41
CA LEU A 54 -1.74 9.16 5.26
C LEU A 54 -1.13 10.44 4.68
N GLN A 55 -1.95 11.48 4.49
CA GLN A 55 -1.52 12.75 3.89
C GLN A 55 -0.50 13.46 4.78
N ASP A 56 -0.71 13.51 6.08
CA ASP A 56 0.19 14.13 7.05
C ASP A 56 1.51 13.37 7.15
N LYS A 57 1.45 12.02 7.11
CA LYS A 57 2.63 11.16 7.23
C LYS A 57 3.52 11.21 6.00
N TYR A 58 2.94 11.27 4.81
CA TYR A 58 3.68 11.12 3.54
C TYR A 58 3.76 12.41 2.70
N GLY A 59 3.01 13.44 3.04
CA GLY A 59 3.03 14.73 2.35
C GLY A 59 2.46 14.68 0.92
N ILE A 60 1.62 13.68 0.59
CA ILE A 60 0.95 13.53 -0.71
C ILE A 60 -0.55 13.32 -0.51
N GLU A 61 -1.34 13.60 -1.55
CA GLU A 61 -2.78 13.37 -1.53
C GLU A 61 -3.12 11.90 -1.79
N PHE A 62 -4.16 11.40 -1.09
CA PHE A 62 -4.70 10.07 -1.28
C PHE A 62 -6.19 10.13 -1.63
N GLU A 63 -6.62 9.23 -2.51
CA GLU A 63 -8.00 9.05 -2.93
C GLU A 63 -8.59 7.83 -2.23
N TYR A 64 -9.75 8.00 -1.63
CA TYR A 64 -10.51 6.94 -0.96
C TYR A 64 -10.98 5.88 -1.96
N THR A 65 -10.85 4.60 -1.62
CA THR A 65 -11.34 3.48 -2.42
C THR A 65 -12.28 2.55 -1.65
N GLY A 66 -12.20 2.52 -0.31
CA GLY A 66 -13.07 1.68 0.49
C GLY A 66 -12.87 1.87 1.99
N TYR A 67 -13.88 1.43 2.79
CA TYR A 67 -13.81 1.47 4.24
C TYR A 67 -14.64 0.33 4.85
N VAL A 68 -14.03 -0.39 5.78
CA VAL A 68 -14.65 -1.45 6.57
C VAL A 68 -14.70 -1.01 8.02
N ARG A 69 -15.93 -1.04 8.59
CA ARG A 69 -16.14 -0.72 9.99
C ARG A 69 -15.66 -1.86 10.88
N PRO A 70 -15.26 -1.56 12.14
CA PRO A 70 -14.89 -2.59 13.08
C PRO A 70 -16.05 -3.56 13.31
N GLN A 71 -15.76 -4.85 13.32
CA GLN A 71 -16.68 -5.94 13.61
C GLN A 71 -16.04 -6.90 14.62
N ILE A 72 -16.80 -7.86 15.14
CA ILE A 72 -16.33 -8.79 16.19
C ILE A 72 -15.07 -9.56 15.78
N LEU A 73 -14.90 -9.83 14.48
CA LEU A 73 -13.79 -10.62 13.94
C LEU A 73 -13.02 -9.90 12.82
N GLU A 74 -13.26 -8.61 12.65
CA GLU A 74 -12.66 -7.83 11.56
C GLU A 74 -12.25 -6.46 12.07
N ASP A 75 -10.98 -6.12 11.88
CA ASP A 75 -10.43 -4.82 12.26
C ASP A 75 -11.03 -3.70 11.40
N GLU A 76 -11.03 -2.50 11.94
CA GLU A 76 -11.37 -1.31 11.19
C GLU A 76 -10.24 -0.97 10.22
N TYR A 77 -10.55 -0.88 8.93
CA TYR A 77 -9.58 -0.45 7.94
C TYR A 77 -10.18 0.39 6.81
N LEU A 78 -9.32 1.19 6.21
CA LEU A 78 -9.58 1.98 5.02
C LEU A 78 -8.64 1.55 3.92
N THR A 79 -9.12 1.52 2.69
CA THR A 79 -8.29 1.43 1.49
C THR A 79 -8.29 2.76 0.73
N ALA A 80 -7.12 3.13 0.23
CA ALA A 80 -6.89 4.35 -0.55
C ALA A 80 -5.81 4.11 -1.60
N ILE A 81 -5.70 5.01 -2.55
CA ILE A 81 -4.58 5.07 -3.51
C ILE A 81 -3.93 6.45 -3.45
N PRO A 82 -2.63 6.58 -3.72
CA PRO A 82 -2.04 7.88 -4.00
C PRO A 82 -2.79 8.55 -5.16
N LYS A 83 -3.01 9.84 -5.11
CA LYS A 83 -3.73 10.58 -6.16
C LYS A 83 -3.14 10.31 -7.54
N GLY A 84 -4.01 9.86 -8.46
CA GLY A 84 -3.61 9.47 -9.80
C GLY A 84 -2.92 8.10 -9.90
N GLY A 85 -2.89 7.34 -8.81
CA GLY A 85 -2.37 5.97 -8.77
C GLY A 85 -3.29 4.96 -9.46
N ASN A 86 -2.85 3.71 -9.52
CA ASN A 86 -3.59 2.60 -10.10
C ASN A 86 -4.17 1.73 -8.98
N GLU A 87 -5.49 1.65 -8.87
CA GLU A 87 -6.19 0.88 -7.83
C GLU A 87 -5.77 -0.59 -7.75
N LYS A 88 -5.36 -1.20 -8.88
CA LYS A 88 -4.92 -2.61 -8.90
C LYS A 88 -3.55 -2.84 -8.29
N THR A 89 -2.71 -1.82 -8.29
CA THR A 89 -1.29 -1.95 -7.92
C THR A 89 -0.85 -1.04 -6.79
N ASP A 90 -1.57 0.05 -6.54
CA ASP A 90 -1.16 1.12 -5.63
C ASP A 90 -2.09 1.26 -4.42
N THR A 91 -2.93 0.24 -4.17
CA THR A 91 -3.83 0.23 -3.02
C THR A 91 -3.03 0.17 -1.71
N VAL A 92 -3.33 1.10 -0.84
CA VAL A 92 -2.81 1.23 0.53
C VAL A 92 -3.92 0.86 1.49
N THR A 93 -3.59 0.10 2.53
CA THR A 93 -4.50 -0.20 3.63
C THR A 93 -4.06 0.52 4.89
N VAL A 94 -4.96 1.29 5.49
CA VAL A 94 -4.79 1.86 6.84
C VAL A 94 -5.64 1.06 7.79
N THR A 95 -5.04 0.53 8.85
CA THR A 95 -5.72 -0.28 9.87
C THR A 95 -5.68 0.43 11.23
N ARG A 96 -6.82 0.46 11.92
CA ARG A 96 -6.87 0.89 13.32
C ARG A 96 -6.60 -0.29 14.23
N GLN A 97 -5.58 -0.14 15.06
CA GLN A 97 -5.21 -1.13 16.07
C GLN A 97 -6.13 -1.06 17.30
N ASP A 98 -6.11 -2.09 18.13
CA ASP A 98 -6.92 -2.16 19.36
C ASP A 98 -6.65 -1.01 20.35
N ASP A 99 -5.45 -0.44 20.34
CA ASP A 99 -5.07 0.72 21.15
C ASP A 99 -5.49 2.06 20.51
N GLY A 100 -6.16 2.03 19.34
CA GLY A 100 -6.61 3.19 18.59
C GLY A 100 -5.57 3.81 17.66
N THR A 101 -4.33 3.31 17.65
CA THR A 101 -3.29 3.79 16.72
C THR A 101 -3.59 3.36 15.29
N LEU A 102 -3.11 4.16 14.32
CA LEU A 102 -3.22 3.84 12.90
C LEU A 102 -1.88 3.31 12.38
N THR A 103 -1.97 2.26 11.59
CA THR A 103 -0.85 1.67 10.85
C THR A 103 -1.22 1.58 9.37
N ASP A 104 -0.23 1.58 8.49
CA ASP A 104 -0.45 1.48 7.04
C ASP A 104 0.63 0.65 6.35
N ASP A 105 0.33 0.23 5.13
CA ASP A 105 1.22 -0.54 4.25
C ASP A 105 1.70 0.25 3.02
N TYR A 106 1.57 1.57 3.00
CA TYR A 106 2.05 2.41 1.89
C TYR A 106 3.53 2.20 1.54
N PRO A 107 4.44 1.93 2.49
CA PRO A 107 5.80 1.53 2.17
C PRO A 107 5.90 0.40 1.15
N ASN A 108 5.00 -0.58 1.19
CA ASN A 108 4.97 -1.70 0.25
C ASN A 108 4.68 -1.23 -1.20
N VAL A 109 3.80 -0.23 -1.34
CA VAL A 109 3.47 0.37 -2.64
C VAL A 109 4.68 1.11 -3.21
N VAL A 110 5.40 1.87 -2.38
CA VAL A 110 6.57 2.65 -2.81
C VAL A 110 7.72 1.75 -3.27
N VAL A 111 7.97 0.65 -2.57
CA VAL A 111 9.11 -0.23 -2.87
C VAL A 111 8.84 -1.19 -4.01
N ARG A 112 7.59 -1.56 -4.25
CA ARG A 112 7.23 -2.52 -5.32
C ARG A 112 7.86 -2.20 -6.68
N PRO A 113 7.79 -0.97 -7.23
CA PRO A 113 8.38 -0.67 -8.54
C PRO A 113 9.90 -0.89 -8.60
N PHE A 114 10.60 -0.57 -7.51
CA PHE A 114 12.06 -0.80 -7.43
C PHE A 114 12.38 -2.29 -7.42
N TYR A 115 11.60 -3.08 -6.69
CA TYR A 115 11.76 -4.52 -6.66
C TYR A 115 11.43 -5.15 -8.03
N GLU A 116 10.35 -4.75 -8.67
CA GLU A 116 9.98 -5.21 -10.01
C GLU A 116 11.06 -4.88 -11.03
N GLN A 117 11.64 -3.67 -10.97
CA GLN A 117 12.74 -3.28 -11.86
C GLN A 117 13.98 -4.13 -11.64
N MET A 118 14.36 -4.38 -10.40
CA MET A 118 15.51 -5.20 -10.07
C MET A 118 15.36 -6.64 -10.60
N ILE A 119 14.19 -7.24 -10.47
CA ILE A 119 13.90 -8.56 -11.02
C ILE A 119 13.88 -8.51 -12.56
N THR A 120 13.34 -7.45 -13.15
CA THR A 120 13.35 -7.23 -14.59
C THR A 120 14.78 -7.20 -15.12
N ASP A 121 15.65 -6.37 -14.55
CA ASP A 121 17.06 -6.26 -14.96
C ASP A 121 17.78 -7.60 -14.88
N TYR A 122 17.50 -8.39 -13.82
CA TYR A 122 18.10 -9.72 -13.69
C TYR A 122 17.63 -10.71 -14.75
N ILE A 123 16.37 -10.64 -15.17
CA ILE A 123 15.77 -11.56 -16.15
C ILE A 123 16.10 -11.15 -17.59
N GLU A 124 16.33 -9.88 -17.86
CA GLU A 124 16.68 -9.38 -19.20
C GLU A 124 17.93 -10.04 -19.78
N ASP A 125 18.85 -10.48 -18.94
CA ASP A 125 20.03 -11.27 -19.38
C ASP A 125 19.65 -12.64 -19.99
N TYR A 126 18.46 -13.16 -19.70
CA TYR A 126 17.96 -14.45 -20.20
C TYR A 126 16.93 -14.29 -21.32
N PHE A 127 16.13 -13.22 -21.27
CA PHE A 127 15.03 -12.94 -22.21
C PHE A 127 15.12 -11.49 -22.69
N GLY A 128 14.64 -11.22 -23.89
CA GLY A 128 14.50 -9.83 -24.34
C GLY A 128 13.47 -9.07 -23.47
N SER A 129 13.65 -7.76 -23.31
CA SER A 129 12.84 -6.90 -22.40
C SER A 129 11.34 -6.85 -22.72
N ASP A 130 10.94 -7.19 -23.95
CA ASP A 130 9.56 -7.24 -24.44
C ASP A 130 8.89 -8.62 -24.32
N GLN A 131 9.62 -9.63 -23.84
CA GLN A 131 9.25 -11.03 -23.84
C GLN A 131 8.71 -11.52 -22.47
N PHE A 132 8.74 -10.69 -21.46
CA PHE A 132 8.23 -11.01 -20.12
C PHE A 132 7.67 -9.80 -19.40
N LYS A 133 6.89 -10.07 -18.34
CA LYS A 133 6.42 -9.06 -17.41
C LYS A 133 6.56 -9.56 -15.98
N VAL A 134 7.07 -8.70 -15.11
CA VAL A 134 7.22 -8.96 -13.67
C VAL A 134 6.10 -8.25 -12.91
N TYR A 135 5.45 -8.97 -12.00
CA TYR A 135 4.53 -8.43 -11.03
C TYR A 135 4.95 -8.90 -9.64
N ALA A 136 5.12 -7.97 -8.72
CA ALA A 136 5.45 -8.29 -7.34
C ALA A 136 4.40 -7.75 -6.38
N THR A 137 4.14 -8.54 -5.33
CA THR A 137 3.43 -8.09 -4.13
C THR A 137 4.43 -8.07 -3.00
N VAL A 138 4.59 -6.92 -2.36
CA VAL A 138 5.48 -6.75 -1.22
C VAL A 138 4.65 -6.83 0.05
N SER A 139 5.06 -7.67 1.01
CA SER A 139 4.29 -7.98 2.23
C SER A 139 5.07 -7.80 3.54
N SER A 140 6.21 -7.13 3.52
CA SER A 140 7.08 -7.06 4.69
C SER A 140 6.83 -5.84 5.58
N SER A 141 6.74 -6.06 6.88
CA SER A 141 6.62 -5.04 7.92
C SER A 141 7.95 -4.30 8.25
N THR A 142 9.09 -4.77 7.73
CA THR A 142 10.42 -4.18 7.98
C THR A 142 10.74 -2.96 7.13
N MET A 143 9.80 -2.50 6.34
CA MET A 143 10.01 -1.52 5.28
C MET A 143 10.14 -0.08 5.73
N GLN A 144 9.70 0.27 6.95
CA GLN A 144 9.85 1.65 7.45
C GLN A 144 11.33 2.09 7.51
N SER A 145 12.23 1.13 7.82
CA SER A 145 13.68 1.38 7.83
C SER A 145 14.32 1.44 6.42
N ILE A 146 13.63 0.92 5.41
CA ILE A 146 14.13 0.87 4.03
C ILE A 146 13.82 2.17 3.28
N ILE A 147 12.69 2.81 3.55
CA ILE A 147 12.32 4.10 2.93
C ILE A 147 13.24 5.22 3.39
N ASP A 148 13.69 5.19 4.63
CA ASP A 148 14.64 6.16 5.18
C ASP A 148 16.06 5.99 4.61
N ASN A 149 16.38 4.85 3.96
CA ASN A 149 17.67 4.50 3.38
C ASN A 149 17.55 3.86 2.00
N SER A 150 16.96 4.58 1.04
CA SER A 150 16.68 4.11 -0.33
C SER A 150 17.90 3.63 -1.15
N GLU A 151 19.13 3.89 -0.68
CA GLU A 151 20.36 3.50 -1.38
C GLU A 151 20.88 2.08 -1.03
N SER A 152 20.25 1.35 -0.09
CA SER A 152 20.79 0.06 0.39
C SER A 152 19.75 -1.05 0.57
N ILE A 153 18.70 -1.08 -0.25
CA ILE A 153 17.68 -2.14 -0.22
C ILE A 153 18.34 -3.47 -0.60
N LYS A 154 18.44 -4.40 0.36
CA LYS A 154 18.87 -5.76 0.08
C LYS A 154 17.63 -6.63 -0.16
N VAL A 155 17.64 -7.38 -1.27
CA VAL A 155 16.55 -8.31 -1.67
C VAL A 155 16.11 -9.22 -0.52
N ASN A 156 17.03 -9.63 0.32
CA ASN A 156 16.79 -10.56 1.44
C ASN A 156 15.95 -9.96 2.59
N ASP A 157 15.77 -8.64 2.61
CA ASP A 157 15.05 -7.94 3.69
C ASP A 157 13.57 -7.70 3.33
N ILE A 158 13.15 -8.11 2.14
CA ILE A 158 11.81 -7.85 1.59
C ILE A 158 11.04 -9.17 1.44
N GLY A 159 9.93 -9.31 2.16
CA GLY A 159 8.97 -10.39 1.91
C GLY A 159 8.17 -10.09 0.64
N THR A 160 8.33 -10.91 -0.39
CA THR A 160 7.65 -10.73 -1.68
C THR A 160 7.03 -12.00 -2.21
N SER A 161 5.94 -11.82 -2.98
CA SER A 161 5.43 -12.82 -3.91
C SER A 161 5.59 -12.27 -5.33
N THR A 162 6.36 -12.95 -6.16
CA THR A 162 6.67 -12.50 -7.52
C THR A 162 6.08 -13.44 -8.55
N VAL A 163 5.37 -12.89 -9.53
CA VAL A 163 4.84 -13.60 -10.69
C VAL A 163 5.51 -13.05 -11.95
N ILE A 164 6.08 -13.94 -12.74
CA ILE A 164 6.73 -13.59 -14.00
C ILE A 164 5.92 -14.23 -15.12
N PHE A 165 5.37 -13.40 -16.00
CA PHE A 165 4.70 -13.85 -17.22
C PHE A 165 5.72 -13.82 -18.36
N ILE A 166 5.92 -14.97 -18.99
CA ILE A 166 6.85 -15.14 -20.12
C ILE A 166 6.03 -15.53 -21.35
N ASP A 167 6.37 -14.99 -22.52
CA ASP A 167 5.74 -15.37 -23.78
C ASP A 167 6.11 -16.83 -24.13
N ASN A 168 5.09 -17.67 -24.32
CA ASN A 168 5.25 -19.10 -24.59
C ASN A 168 5.95 -19.42 -25.91
N ASP A 169 5.94 -18.49 -26.87
CA ASP A 169 6.53 -18.73 -28.20
C ASP A 169 8.05 -18.55 -28.21
N ILE A 170 8.62 -18.02 -27.10
CA ILE A 170 10.01 -17.58 -27.05
C ILE A 170 10.85 -18.41 -26.07
N CYS A 171 10.22 -19.10 -25.11
CA CYS A 171 10.93 -19.76 -24.03
C CYS A 171 10.79 -21.28 -24.05
N SER A 172 11.91 -21.98 -24.14
CA SER A 172 11.92 -23.44 -23.94
C SER A 172 11.76 -23.78 -22.45
N LYS A 173 11.15 -24.92 -22.17
CA LYS A 173 11.02 -25.45 -20.80
C LYS A 173 12.38 -25.56 -20.08
N HIS A 174 13.46 -25.72 -20.82
CA HIS A 174 14.82 -25.80 -20.27
C HIS A 174 15.29 -24.45 -19.75
N GLU A 175 15.04 -23.37 -20.49
CA GLU A 175 15.41 -21.98 -20.09
C GLU A 175 14.62 -21.55 -18.88
N ILE A 176 13.32 -21.88 -18.79
CA ILE A 176 12.49 -21.62 -17.59
C ILE A 176 13.09 -22.34 -16.38
N ASN A 177 13.49 -23.59 -16.51
CA ASN A 177 14.09 -24.34 -15.41
C ASN A 177 15.45 -23.77 -14.99
N GLN A 178 16.26 -23.28 -15.92
CA GLN A 178 17.53 -22.62 -15.59
C GLN A 178 17.29 -21.32 -14.83
N LEU A 179 16.34 -20.48 -15.26
CA LEU A 179 15.95 -19.24 -14.56
C LEU A 179 15.44 -19.55 -13.16
N THR A 180 14.54 -20.53 -13.02
CA THR A 180 13.97 -20.92 -11.73
C THR A 180 15.05 -21.38 -10.76
N ASN A 181 16.00 -22.20 -11.22
CA ASN A 181 17.14 -22.64 -10.41
C ASN A 181 18.07 -21.49 -10.01
N SER A 182 18.29 -20.52 -10.91
CA SER A 182 19.10 -19.34 -10.61
C SER A 182 18.41 -18.44 -9.59
N CYS A 183 17.10 -18.22 -9.68
CA CYS A 183 16.31 -17.47 -8.72
C CYS A 183 16.29 -18.14 -7.34
N LEU A 184 16.23 -19.48 -7.26
CA LEU A 184 16.26 -20.23 -6.00
C LEU A 184 17.60 -20.10 -5.25
N LEU A 185 18.70 -19.82 -5.95
CA LEU A 185 20.01 -19.57 -5.33
C LEU A 185 20.07 -18.20 -4.62
N TYR A 186 19.18 -17.27 -4.97
CA TYR A 186 19.08 -15.94 -4.36
C TYR A 186 17.99 -15.84 -3.28
N THR A 187 17.04 -16.79 -3.20
CA THR A 187 16.10 -16.87 -2.09
C THR A 187 16.78 -17.58 -0.94
N SER A 188 17.01 -16.90 0.18
CA SER A 188 17.43 -17.56 1.44
C SER A 188 16.52 -18.74 1.75
N PRO A 189 17.07 -19.90 2.17
CA PRO A 189 16.23 -21.02 2.57
C PRO A 189 15.30 -20.57 3.69
N SER A 190 14.01 -20.86 3.51
CA SER A 190 12.99 -20.63 4.54
C SER A 190 13.43 -21.29 5.85
N PRO A 191 13.27 -20.65 7.02
CA PRO A 191 13.63 -21.21 8.32
C PRO A 191 12.92 -22.52 8.68
N ARG A 192 12.02 -23.03 7.81
CA ARG A 192 11.23 -24.25 8.05
C ARG A 192 11.94 -25.55 7.71
N ASP A 193 13.06 -25.54 7.02
CA ASP A 193 13.75 -26.75 6.58
C ASP A 193 14.87 -27.23 7.53
N SER A 194 14.97 -26.67 8.73
CA SER A 194 15.99 -27.05 9.71
C SER A 194 15.52 -27.97 10.85
N THR A 195 14.39 -28.68 10.68
CA THR A 195 13.94 -29.69 11.65
C THR A 195 13.61 -31.01 10.97
N SER A 196 14.63 -31.76 10.60
CA SER A 196 14.59 -33.24 10.57
C SER A 196 16.00 -33.81 10.53
N SER A 197 16.54 -34.04 11.67
CA SER A 197 17.52 -35.12 11.95
C SER A 197 17.37 -35.55 13.38
#